data_197df30a4d1eb410e7b27516b1b59acc
#
_entry.id   197df30a4d1eb410e7b27516b1b59acc
#
_cell.length_a   1.000
_cell.length_b   1.000
_cell.length_c   1.000
_cell.angle_alpha   90.00
_cell.angle_beta   90.00
_cell.angle_gamma   90.00
#
_symmetry.space_group_name_H-M   'P 1'
#
loop_
_entity.id
_entity.type
_entity.pdbx_description
1 polymer ?
#
loop_
_entity_poly.entity_id
_entity_poly.type
_entity_poly.pdbx_seq_one_letter_code
_entity_poly.pdbx_strand_id
1 'polypeptide(L)'
;MKINIRNIEINYTRAGNGPALILAHGNGEDLHIFDKLVLKLAQNFTVYAIDSRNHGESSKTDDYSYTAMAEDVVEFIKALELENVSIVGFSDGAISAIMAVSEYGNIFKKMVLMGINLKPSDFKEEYYSYIEEEYKTTGNPLMKMMLEQPDIDISVLRNINVPTLVIAAEDDLFVPESFEKIVEAMPNARLFTIPEHDHGSYVIDNDILYPYLKDFLS
;
A
#
# COMPACT_ATOMS: atom_id res chain seq x y z
N MET A 1 -7.97 -3.74 -17.25
CA MET A 1 -9.16 -2.84 -17.43
C MET A 1 -8.73 -1.42 -17.12
N LYS A 2 -9.46 -0.40 -17.63
CA LYS A 2 -9.09 1.00 -17.34
C LYS A 2 -10.32 1.81 -16.94
N ILE A 3 -10.13 2.75 -16.01
CA ILE A 3 -11.17 3.66 -15.53
C ILE A 3 -10.63 5.08 -15.44
N ASN A 4 -11.41 6.05 -15.89
CA ASN A 4 -11.07 7.45 -15.73
C ASN A 4 -11.53 7.95 -14.37
N ILE A 5 -10.59 8.49 -13.60
CA ILE A 5 -10.85 9.16 -12.33
C ILE A 5 -10.18 10.54 -12.38
N ARG A 6 -10.90 11.57 -11.92
CA ARG A 6 -10.40 12.95 -12.02
C ARG A 6 -9.93 13.24 -13.48
N ASN A 7 -8.62 13.42 -13.70
CA ASN A 7 -8.04 13.72 -15.01
C ASN A 7 -7.01 12.66 -15.45
N ILE A 8 -7.05 11.47 -14.85
CA ILE A 8 -6.13 10.36 -15.17
C ILE A 8 -6.91 9.06 -15.41
N GLU A 9 -6.27 8.15 -16.10
CA GLU A 9 -6.75 6.78 -16.31
C GLU A 9 -5.98 5.83 -15.38
N ILE A 10 -6.70 5.07 -14.56
CA ILE A 10 -6.15 4.01 -13.71
C ILE A 10 -6.38 2.67 -14.40
N ASN A 11 -5.29 1.94 -14.59
CA ASN A 11 -5.33 0.54 -15.01
C ASN A 11 -5.56 -0.36 -13.80
N TYR A 12 -6.39 -1.40 -13.98
CA TYR A 12 -6.67 -2.37 -12.92
C TYR A 12 -7.09 -3.72 -13.49
N THR A 13 -6.94 -4.76 -12.68
CA THR A 13 -7.57 -6.07 -12.92
C THR A 13 -8.73 -6.26 -11.94
N ARG A 14 -9.70 -7.13 -12.34
CA ARG A 14 -10.80 -7.54 -11.48
C ARG A 14 -10.98 -9.05 -11.56
N ALA A 15 -10.97 -9.71 -10.40
CA ALA A 15 -11.14 -11.16 -10.31
C ALA A 15 -12.02 -11.54 -9.11
N GLY A 16 -12.73 -12.65 -9.25
CA GLY A 16 -13.56 -13.20 -8.17
C GLY A 16 -14.93 -12.54 -8.03
N ASN A 17 -15.66 -13.00 -6.99
CA ASN A 17 -17.00 -12.51 -6.64
C ASN A 17 -17.17 -12.62 -5.12
N GLY A 18 -17.35 -11.49 -4.44
CA GLY A 18 -17.46 -11.37 -2.98
C GLY A 18 -17.26 -9.93 -2.53
N PRO A 19 -17.01 -9.69 -1.24
CA PRO A 19 -16.69 -8.36 -0.74
C PRO A 19 -15.53 -7.72 -1.51
N ALA A 20 -15.60 -6.40 -1.72
CA ALA A 20 -14.59 -5.67 -2.47
C ALA A 20 -13.25 -5.61 -1.71
N LEU A 21 -12.16 -5.91 -2.40
CA LEU A 21 -10.79 -5.88 -1.90
C LEU A 21 -9.88 -5.21 -2.92
N ILE A 22 -9.26 -4.09 -2.53
CA ILE A 22 -8.26 -3.40 -3.35
C ILE A 22 -6.87 -3.91 -2.98
N LEU A 23 -6.01 -4.15 -3.99
CA LEU A 23 -4.57 -4.40 -3.83
C LEU A 23 -3.81 -3.25 -4.48
N ALA A 24 -2.94 -2.57 -3.71
CA ALA A 24 -2.11 -1.46 -4.14
C ALA A 24 -0.63 -1.78 -3.93
N HIS A 25 0.16 -1.74 -5.00
CA HIS A 25 1.59 -2.12 -5.05
C HIS A 25 2.52 -1.04 -4.51
N GLY A 26 3.81 -1.34 -4.43
CA GLY A 26 4.90 -0.48 -3.98
C GLY A 26 5.56 0.36 -5.09
N ASN A 27 6.62 1.07 -4.72
CA ASN A 27 7.36 1.97 -5.60
C ASN A 27 8.04 1.21 -6.75
N GLY A 28 7.87 1.71 -7.96
CA GLY A 28 8.51 1.14 -9.16
C GLY A 28 7.92 -0.18 -9.64
N GLU A 29 6.88 -0.68 -9.01
CA GLU A 29 6.19 -1.92 -9.34
C GLU A 29 4.90 -1.68 -10.13
N ASP A 30 4.11 -2.72 -10.33
CA ASP A 30 2.78 -2.69 -10.90
C ASP A 30 1.88 -3.76 -10.27
N LEU A 31 0.64 -3.84 -10.71
CA LEU A 31 -0.36 -4.76 -10.17
C LEU A 31 0.03 -6.25 -10.29
N HIS A 32 0.97 -6.60 -11.16
CA HIS A 32 1.36 -8.00 -11.41
C HIS A 32 2.17 -8.63 -10.27
N ILE A 33 2.71 -7.83 -9.35
CA ILE A 33 3.34 -8.39 -8.13
C ILE A 33 2.37 -9.27 -7.34
N PHE A 34 1.06 -9.04 -7.50
CA PHE A 34 0.00 -9.74 -6.79
C PHE A 34 -0.62 -10.92 -7.57
N ASP A 35 -0.15 -11.28 -8.75
CA ASP A 35 -0.82 -12.26 -9.62
C ASP A 35 -1.11 -13.58 -8.91
N LYS A 36 -0.16 -14.15 -8.17
CA LYS A 36 -0.37 -15.37 -7.38
C LYS A 36 -1.38 -15.18 -6.24
N LEU A 37 -1.26 -14.05 -5.53
CA LEU A 37 -2.14 -13.73 -4.41
C LEU A 37 -3.59 -13.49 -4.87
N VAL A 38 -3.78 -12.81 -6.01
CA VAL A 38 -5.08 -12.57 -6.63
C VAL A 38 -5.81 -13.89 -6.89
N LEU A 39 -5.13 -14.92 -7.43
CA LEU A 39 -5.74 -16.23 -7.70
C LEU A 39 -6.32 -16.89 -6.44
N LYS A 40 -5.72 -16.65 -5.28
CA LYS A 40 -6.19 -17.18 -4.00
C LYS A 40 -7.30 -16.31 -3.40
N LEU A 41 -7.10 -15.00 -3.35
CA LEU A 41 -8.06 -14.08 -2.76
C LEU A 41 -9.37 -14.02 -3.54
N ALA A 42 -9.33 -14.17 -4.86
CA ALA A 42 -10.51 -14.19 -5.74
C ALA A 42 -11.49 -15.33 -5.43
N GLN A 43 -11.10 -16.32 -4.67
CA GLN A 43 -12.00 -17.38 -4.20
C GLN A 43 -13.00 -16.87 -3.14
N ASN A 44 -12.71 -15.77 -2.46
CA ASN A 44 -13.51 -15.24 -1.36
C ASN A 44 -13.89 -13.76 -1.53
N PHE A 45 -13.20 -13.02 -2.39
CA PHE A 45 -13.33 -11.57 -2.57
C PHE A 45 -13.53 -11.22 -4.05
N THR A 46 -14.08 -10.03 -4.31
CA THR A 46 -13.90 -9.36 -5.59
C THR A 46 -12.65 -8.51 -5.46
N VAL A 47 -11.55 -8.98 -6.05
CA VAL A 47 -10.23 -8.38 -5.94
C VAL A 47 -10.02 -7.40 -7.08
N TYR A 48 -9.61 -6.19 -6.75
CA TYR A 48 -9.20 -5.12 -7.66
C TYR A 48 -7.71 -4.84 -7.42
N ALA A 49 -6.81 -5.35 -8.24
CA ALA A 49 -5.41 -4.95 -8.23
C ALA A 49 -5.24 -3.75 -9.15
N ILE A 50 -4.70 -2.65 -8.64
CA ILE A 50 -4.59 -1.37 -9.35
C ILE A 50 -3.12 -1.03 -9.63
N ASP A 51 -2.87 -0.40 -10.78
CA ASP A 51 -1.62 0.33 -11.03
C ASP A 51 -1.77 1.75 -10.47
N SER A 52 -0.92 2.14 -9.58
CA SER A 52 -0.85 3.52 -9.08
C SER A 52 -0.50 4.50 -10.19
N ARG A 53 -0.86 5.81 -10.05
CA ARG A 53 -0.37 6.83 -10.98
C ARG A 53 1.14 6.71 -11.17
N ASN A 54 1.64 7.01 -12.36
CA ASN A 54 3.05 6.93 -12.74
C ASN A 54 3.64 5.50 -12.80
N HIS A 55 2.85 4.45 -12.52
CA HIS A 55 3.24 3.05 -12.55
C HIS A 55 2.46 2.25 -13.58
N GLY A 56 2.96 1.07 -13.92
CA GLY A 56 2.31 0.12 -14.82
C GLY A 56 1.73 0.76 -16.08
N GLU A 57 0.47 0.44 -16.37
CA GLU A 57 -0.30 0.97 -17.51
C GLU A 57 -1.19 2.17 -17.13
N SER A 58 -1.13 2.66 -15.90
CA SER A 58 -1.81 3.89 -15.48
C SER A 58 -1.18 5.13 -16.04
N SER A 59 -1.92 6.25 -16.04
CA SER A 59 -1.47 7.54 -16.56
C SER A 59 -0.16 7.99 -15.92
N LYS A 60 0.74 8.52 -16.76
CA LYS A 60 1.94 9.23 -16.33
C LYS A 60 1.60 10.71 -16.14
N THR A 61 2.02 11.26 -15.02
CA THR A 61 1.75 12.65 -14.61
C THR A 61 3.01 13.27 -14.04
N ASP A 62 3.02 14.59 -13.84
CA ASP A 62 4.12 15.29 -13.17
C ASP A 62 3.96 15.32 -11.64
N ASP A 63 2.86 14.77 -11.12
CA ASP A 63 2.57 14.72 -9.69
C ASP A 63 3.00 13.36 -9.10
N TYR A 64 4.14 13.39 -8.43
CA TYR A 64 4.73 12.27 -7.69
C TYR A 64 4.53 12.52 -6.19
N SER A 65 3.29 12.31 -5.72
CA SER A 65 2.98 12.47 -4.29
C SER A 65 2.07 11.37 -3.77
N TYR A 66 2.32 10.94 -2.53
CA TYR A 66 1.44 9.99 -1.85
C TYR A 66 0.04 10.57 -1.58
N THR A 67 -0.07 11.90 -1.43
CA THR A 67 -1.37 12.56 -1.33
C THR A 67 -2.21 12.31 -2.57
N ALA A 68 -1.62 12.50 -3.75
CA ALA A 68 -2.33 12.25 -5.00
C ALA A 68 -2.66 10.76 -5.21
N MET A 69 -1.77 9.84 -4.81
CA MET A 69 -2.05 8.40 -4.85
C MET A 69 -3.20 8.02 -3.90
N ALA A 70 -3.24 8.61 -2.70
CA ALA A 70 -4.33 8.39 -1.75
C ALA A 70 -5.68 8.89 -2.31
N GLU A 71 -5.70 10.09 -2.91
CA GLU A 71 -6.87 10.62 -3.60
C GLU A 71 -7.34 9.72 -4.75
N ASP A 72 -6.41 9.15 -5.52
CA ASP A 72 -6.75 8.22 -6.61
C ASP A 72 -7.44 6.96 -6.10
N VAL A 73 -7.00 6.41 -4.98
CA VAL A 73 -7.68 5.25 -4.34
C VAL A 73 -9.11 5.61 -3.96
N VAL A 74 -9.33 6.79 -3.37
CA VAL A 74 -10.67 7.27 -2.99
C VAL A 74 -11.55 7.46 -4.20
N GLU A 75 -11.04 8.10 -5.25
CA GLU A 75 -11.80 8.32 -6.48
C GLU A 75 -12.06 7.02 -7.27
N PHE A 76 -11.14 6.05 -7.20
CA PHE A 76 -11.35 4.71 -7.75
C PHE A 76 -12.52 4.00 -7.06
N ILE A 77 -12.60 4.06 -5.72
CA ILE A 77 -13.72 3.52 -4.94
C ILE A 77 -15.03 4.16 -5.37
N LYS A 78 -15.07 5.49 -5.49
CA LYS A 78 -16.27 6.24 -5.90
C LYS A 78 -16.68 5.92 -7.33
N ALA A 79 -15.73 5.91 -8.26
CA ALA A 79 -16.00 5.69 -9.68
C ALA A 79 -16.56 4.28 -9.99
N LEU A 80 -16.20 3.29 -9.19
CA LEU A 80 -16.72 1.93 -9.27
C LEU A 80 -17.90 1.67 -8.31
N GLU A 81 -18.33 2.69 -7.56
CA GLU A 81 -19.41 2.60 -6.55
C GLU A 81 -19.20 1.43 -5.57
N LEU A 82 -17.94 1.24 -5.14
CA LEU A 82 -17.59 0.15 -4.25
C LEU A 82 -18.02 0.45 -2.81
N GLU A 83 -18.70 -0.52 -2.20
CA GLU A 83 -19.14 -0.44 -0.81
C GLU A 83 -18.42 -1.44 0.08
N ASN A 84 -18.23 -1.10 1.35
CA ASN A 84 -17.61 -1.97 2.36
C ASN A 84 -16.23 -2.52 1.92
N VAL A 85 -15.42 -1.67 1.29
CA VAL A 85 -14.14 -2.00 0.69
C VAL A 85 -13.10 -2.29 1.76
N SER A 86 -12.31 -3.34 1.60
CA SER A 86 -11.04 -3.52 2.31
C SER A 86 -9.87 -3.24 1.38
N ILE A 87 -8.71 -2.91 1.95
CA ILE A 87 -7.49 -2.65 1.19
C ILE A 87 -6.32 -3.45 1.73
N VAL A 88 -5.49 -3.96 0.83
CA VAL A 88 -4.15 -4.49 1.10
C VAL A 88 -3.18 -3.61 0.33
N GLY A 89 -2.40 -2.83 1.04
CA GLY A 89 -1.37 -1.97 0.47
C GLY A 89 0.02 -2.48 0.80
N PHE A 90 0.91 -2.45 -0.19
CA PHE A 90 2.32 -2.77 -0.02
C PHE A 90 3.16 -1.51 -0.24
N SER A 91 4.08 -1.20 0.69
CA SER A 91 5.00 -0.08 0.60
C SER A 91 4.26 1.23 0.26
N ASP A 92 4.45 1.85 -0.90
CA ASP A 92 3.71 3.03 -1.38
C ASP A 92 2.19 2.84 -1.32
N GLY A 93 1.70 1.63 -1.62
CA GLY A 93 0.28 1.31 -1.52
C GLY A 93 -0.23 1.35 -0.08
N ALA A 94 0.60 0.96 0.90
CA ALA A 94 0.28 1.06 2.32
C ALA A 94 0.26 2.51 2.80
N ILE A 95 1.22 3.33 2.35
CA ILE A 95 1.26 4.77 2.61
C ILE A 95 0.00 5.44 2.04
N SER A 96 -0.34 5.13 0.79
CA SER A 96 -1.55 5.67 0.15
C SER A 96 -2.82 5.30 0.92
N ALA A 97 -2.93 4.07 1.43
CA ALA A 97 -4.07 3.62 2.22
C ALA A 97 -4.19 4.37 3.55
N ILE A 98 -3.10 4.56 4.30
CA ILE A 98 -3.10 5.27 5.57
C ILE A 98 -3.42 6.75 5.38
N MET A 99 -2.89 7.39 4.34
CA MET A 99 -3.19 8.78 4.00
C MET A 99 -4.64 8.95 3.57
N ALA A 100 -5.18 8.04 2.78
CA ALA A 100 -6.58 8.06 2.37
C ALA A 100 -7.53 8.01 3.58
N VAL A 101 -7.31 7.10 4.54
CA VAL A 101 -8.17 7.02 5.73
C VAL A 101 -7.96 8.20 6.68
N SER A 102 -6.77 8.78 6.73
CA SER A 102 -6.47 9.97 7.55
C SER A 102 -7.21 11.21 7.06
N GLU A 103 -7.30 11.39 5.74
CA GLU A 103 -7.93 12.56 5.11
C GLU A 103 -9.45 12.39 4.93
N TYR A 104 -9.90 11.20 4.52
CA TYR A 104 -11.29 10.96 4.12
C TYR A 104 -12.11 10.16 5.13
N GLY A 105 -11.51 9.82 6.28
CA GLY A 105 -12.16 9.05 7.34
C GLY A 105 -12.27 7.55 7.02
N ASN A 106 -13.19 6.86 7.68
CA ASN A 106 -13.32 5.41 7.63
C ASN A 106 -13.88 4.92 6.27
N ILE A 107 -13.12 5.10 5.19
CA ILE A 107 -13.47 4.65 3.83
C ILE A 107 -13.24 3.15 3.63
N PHE A 108 -12.46 2.52 4.50
CA PHE A 108 -12.19 1.09 4.45
C PHE A 108 -12.86 0.34 5.60
N LYS A 109 -13.31 -0.88 5.31
CA LYS A 109 -13.80 -1.83 6.31
C LYS A 109 -12.66 -2.42 7.13
N LYS A 110 -11.57 -2.81 6.46
CA LYS A 110 -10.34 -3.33 7.05
C LYS A 110 -9.13 -2.90 6.20
N MET A 111 -7.98 -2.75 6.82
CA MET A 111 -6.72 -2.44 6.13
C MET A 111 -5.65 -3.46 6.45
N VAL A 112 -4.86 -3.83 5.45
CA VAL A 112 -3.57 -4.52 5.61
C VAL A 112 -2.49 -3.62 5.05
N LEU A 113 -1.52 -3.27 5.89
CA LEU A 113 -0.42 -2.35 5.57
C LEU A 113 0.89 -3.14 5.64
N MET A 114 1.43 -3.48 4.49
CA MET A 114 2.64 -4.30 4.35
C MET A 114 3.84 -3.40 4.06
N GLY A 115 4.90 -3.49 4.85
CA GLY A 115 6.13 -2.73 4.64
C GLY A 115 5.88 -1.21 4.59
N ILE A 116 5.16 -0.66 5.59
CA ILE A 116 4.81 0.77 5.66
C ILE A 116 5.84 1.55 6.46
N ASN A 117 6.10 2.79 6.03
CA ASN A 117 6.78 3.81 6.81
C ASN A 117 5.95 5.10 6.90
N LEU A 118 6.25 5.95 7.89
CA LEU A 118 5.59 7.25 8.05
C LEU A 118 6.48 8.41 7.60
N LYS A 119 7.80 8.19 7.58
CA LYS A 119 8.80 9.21 7.22
C LYS A 119 10.00 8.58 6.52
N PRO A 120 10.73 9.34 5.69
CA PRO A 120 12.00 8.87 5.13
C PRO A 120 13.03 8.46 6.18
N SER A 121 12.98 9.04 7.38
CA SER A 121 13.85 8.67 8.50
C SER A 121 13.59 7.27 9.08
N ASP A 122 12.52 6.58 8.66
CA ASP A 122 12.23 5.21 9.07
C ASP A 122 13.02 4.17 8.26
N PHE A 123 13.62 4.57 7.12
CA PHE A 123 14.54 3.70 6.40
C PHE A 123 15.78 3.36 7.24
N LYS A 124 16.24 2.13 7.14
CA LYS A 124 17.62 1.81 7.57
C LYS A 124 18.61 2.61 6.73
N GLU A 125 19.72 3.06 7.32
CA GLU A 125 20.68 4.00 6.70
C GLU A 125 21.21 3.51 5.35
N GLU A 126 21.46 2.21 5.23
CA GLU A 126 21.96 1.58 4.00
C GLU A 126 20.97 1.71 2.84
N TYR A 127 19.67 1.53 3.09
CA TYR A 127 18.65 1.68 2.05
C TYR A 127 18.38 3.14 1.70
N TYR A 128 18.36 4.02 2.70
CA TYR A 128 18.25 5.46 2.45
C TYR A 128 19.39 5.95 1.56
N SER A 129 20.64 5.56 1.89
CA SER A 129 21.82 5.91 1.10
C SER A 129 21.79 5.35 -0.31
N TYR A 130 21.29 4.12 -0.50
CA TYR A 130 21.07 3.53 -1.82
C TYR A 130 20.06 4.33 -2.66
N ILE A 131 18.92 4.69 -2.08
CA ILE A 131 17.87 5.47 -2.77
C ILE A 131 18.41 6.86 -3.16
N GLU A 132 19.19 7.50 -2.27
CA GLU A 132 19.81 8.79 -2.54
C GLU A 132 20.80 8.72 -3.69
N GLU A 133 21.67 7.72 -3.73
CA GLU A 133 22.65 7.51 -4.82
C GLU A 133 21.96 7.20 -6.15
N GLU A 134 20.91 6.37 -6.12
CA GLU A 134 20.12 6.07 -7.30
C GLU A 134 19.42 7.33 -7.84
N TYR A 135 18.86 8.16 -6.96
CA TYR A 135 18.29 9.44 -7.37
C TYR A 135 19.33 10.38 -7.98
N LYS A 136 20.50 10.51 -7.34
CA LYS A 136 21.60 11.35 -7.88
C LYS A 136 22.05 10.90 -9.26
N THR A 137 22.04 9.59 -9.50
CA THR A 137 22.50 9.00 -10.75
C THR A 137 21.47 9.08 -11.89
N THR A 138 20.19 8.82 -11.55
CA THR A 138 19.13 8.64 -12.55
C THR A 138 18.21 9.85 -12.68
N GLY A 139 18.08 10.66 -11.64
CA GLY A 139 17.07 11.70 -11.52
C GLY A 139 15.64 11.15 -11.44
N ASN A 140 15.45 9.86 -11.10
CA ASN A 140 14.16 9.20 -11.08
C ASN A 140 13.23 9.87 -10.05
N PRO A 141 12.08 10.44 -10.47
CA PRO A 141 11.18 11.14 -9.57
C PRO A 141 10.53 10.23 -8.51
N LEU A 142 10.43 8.92 -8.75
CA LEU A 142 9.95 7.96 -7.76
C LEU A 142 10.94 7.80 -6.61
N MET A 143 12.27 7.81 -6.89
CA MET A 143 13.30 7.82 -5.86
C MET A 143 13.24 9.12 -5.04
N LYS A 144 13.05 10.25 -5.73
CA LYS A 144 12.87 11.54 -5.05
C LYS A 144 11.69 11.53 -4.10
N MET A 145 10.57 10.96 -4.53
CA MET A 145 9.36 10.84 -3.71
C MET A 145 9.67 10.09 -2.40
N MET A 146 10.37 8.96 -2.45
CA MET A 146 10.75 8.20 -1.24
C MET A 146 11.70 8.95 -0.32
N LEU A 147 12.57 9.83 -0.85
CA LEU A 147 13.50 10.63 -0.05
C LEU A 147 12.83 11.82 0.66
N GLU A 148 11.76 12.36 0.10
CA GLU A 148 11.09 13.57 0.58
C GLU A 148 9.75 13.28 1.27
N GLN A 149 9.18 12.09 1.08
CA GLN A 149 7.86 11.68 1.52
C GLN A 149 7.87 10.22 2.01
N PRO A 150 6.85 9.80 2.80
CA PRO A 150 5.81 10.64 3.40
C PRO A 150 6.32 11.48 4.59
N ASP A 151 5.53 12.43 5.07
CA ASP A 151 5.73 13.07 6.37
C ASP A 151 4.42 12.99 7.16
N ILE A 152 4.12 11.81 7.67
CA ILE A 152 2.89 11.53 8.41
C ILE A 152 3.16 11.71 9.90
N ASP A 153 2.42 12.64 10.53
CA ASP A 153 2.46 12.78 11.98
C ASP A 153 1.79 11.56 12.63
N ILE A 154 2.53 10.86 13.47
CA ILE A 154 2.04 9.66 14.16
C ILE A 154 0.77 9.93 14.99
N SER A 155 0.55 11.17 15.42
CA SER A 155 -0.64 11.53 16.19
C SER A 155 -1.96 11.36 15.41
N VAL A 156 -1.93 11.46 14.07
CA VAL A 156 -3.13 11.28 13.25
C VAL A 156 -3.63 9.83 13.29
N LEU A 157 -2.71 8.87 13.50
CA LEU A 157 -3.04 7.44 13.57
C LEU A 157 -3.97 7.10 14.74
N ARG A 158 -3.95 7.89 15.81
CA ARG A 158 -4.80 7.71 17.00
C ARG A 158 -6.29 7.86 16.69
N ASN A 159 -6.63 8.52 15.60
CA ASN A 159 -8.01 8.73 15.16
C ASN A 159 -8.49 7.68 14.16
N ILE A 160 -7.61 6.79 13.71
CA ILE A 160 -7.93 5.73 12.75
C ILE A 160 -8.45 4.51 13.51
N ASN A 161 -9.77 4.28 13.42
CA ASN A 161 -10.44 3.18 14.10
C ASN A 161 -10.67 1.95 13.19
N VAL A 162 -10.20 1.98 11.96
CA VAL A 162 -10.31 0.86 11.02
C VAL A 162 -9.47 -0.31 11.54
N PRO A 163 -10.03 -1.54 11.64
CA PRO A 163 -9.25 -2.71 11.97
C PRO A 163 -8.09 -2.87 11.00
N THR A 164 -6.86 -2.91 11.51
CA THR A 164 -5.64 -2.87 10.70
C THR A 164 -4.68 -3.99 11.08
N LEU A 165 -4.17 -4.69 10.06
CA LEU A 165 -3.06 -5.61 10.17
C LEU A 165 -1.83 -4.96 9.54
N VAL A 166 -0.83 -4.67 10.34
CA VAL A 166 0.49 -4.24 9.86
C VAL A 166 1.37 -5.48 9.69
N ILE A 167 2.00 -5.61 8.52
CA ILE A 167 2.93 -6.71 8.23
C ILE A 167 4.30 -6.10 7.92
N ALA A 168 5.31 -6.55 8.65
CA ALA A 168 6.71 -6.25 8.42
C ALA A 168 7.47 -7.52 8.07
N ALA A 169 8.52 -7.44 7.26
CA ALA A 169 9.48 -8.51 7.12
C ALA A 169 10.49 -8.50 8.28
N GLU A 170 11.08 -9.66 8.60
CA GLU A 170 12.17 -9.73 9.58
C GLU A 170 13.37 -8.89 9.14
N ASP A 171 13.68 -8.91 7.83
CA ASP A 171 14.71 -8.07 7.22
C ASP A 171 14.10 -6.99 6.31
N ASP A 172 13.23 -6.16 6.86
CA ASP A 172 12.58 -5.08 6.13
C ASP A 172 13.55 -3.92 5.83
N LEU A 173 13.20 -3.06 4.87
CA LEU A 173 13.92 -1.82 4.55
C LEU A 173 13.88 -0.80 5.70
N PHE A 174 12.85 -0.90 6.54
CA PHE A 174 12.60 0.04 7.62
C PHE A 174 13.08 -0.50 8.95
N VAL A 175 13.38 0.41 9.87
CA VAL A 175 13.75 0.04 11.24
C VAL A 175 12.53 -0.59 11.96
N PRO A 176 12.71 -1.72 12.70
CA PRO A 176 11.60 -2.45 13.33
C PRO A 176 10.74 -1.57 14.24
N GLU A 177 11.36 -0.63 14.94
CA GLU A 177 10.69 0.28 15.86
C GLU A 177 9.68 1.20 15.18
N SER A 178 9.79 1.43 13.86
CA SER A 178 8.80 2.21 13.11
C SER A 178 7.46 1.48 13.04
N PHE A 179 7.47 0.17 12.81
CA PHE A 179 6.24 -0.64 12.80
C PHE A 179 5.59 -0.75 14.18
N GLU A 180 6.41 -0.90 15.23
CA GLU A 180 5.93 -0.94 16.62
C GLU A 180 5.21 0.36 16.97
N LYS A 181 5.81 1.52 16.67
CA LYS A 181 5.18 2.83 16.91
C LYS A 181 3.85 3.00 16.16
N ILE A 182 3.75 2.49 14.92
CA ILE A 182 2.52 2.56 14.13
C ILE A 182 1.39 1.81 14.85
N VAL A 183 1.64 0.56 15.26
CA VAL A 183 0.60 -0.23 15.92
C VAL A 183 0.27 0.26 17.31
N GLU A 184 1.24 0.80 18.05
CA GLU A 184 1.00 1.44 19.34
C GLU A 184 0.11 2.70 19.23
N ALA A 185 0.24 3.43 18.12
CA ALA A 185 -0.55 4.65 17.90
C ALA A 185 -1.98 4.36 17.40
N MET A 186 -2.20 3.24 16.71
CA MET A 186 -3.50 2.89 16.11
C MET A 186 -4.36 2.05 17.07
N PRO A 187 -5.58 2.47 17.43
CA PRO A 187 -6.43 1.79 18.43
C PRO A 187 -6.76 0.32 18.10
N ASN A 188 -6.87 -0.02 16.82
CA ASN A 188 -7.31 -1.33 16.34
C ASN A 188 -6.29 -1.99 15.40
N ALA A 189 -4.99 -1.74 15.63
CA ALA A 189 -3.93 -2.34 14.83
C ALA A 189 -3.23 -3.49 15.57
N ARG A 190 -2.71 -4.43 14.79
CA ARG A 190 -1.79 -5.47 15.27
C ARG A 190 -0.64 -5.64 14.29
N LEU A 191 0.55 -5.94 14.81
CA LEU A 191 1.74 -6.24 14.03
C LEU A 191 1.88 -7.77 13.81
N PHE A 192 2.26 -8.14 12.62
CA PHE A 192 2.74 -9.48 12.28
C PHE A 192 4.08 -9.33 11.55
N THR A 193 5.14 -9.86 12.14
CA THR A 193 6.45 -9.92 11.48
C THR A 193 6.60 -11.28 10.80
N ILE A 194 6.84 -11.25 9.49
CA ILE A 194 7.05 -12.48 8.70
C ILE A 194 8.53 -12.85 8.75
N PRO A 195 8.87 -14.06 9.29
CA PRO A 195 10.25 -14.47 9.46
C PRO A 195 10.89 -14.87 8.12
N GLU A 196 12.22 -14.79 8.05
CA GLU A 196 13.04 -15.26 6.92
C GLU A 196 12.73 -14.57 5.58
N HIS A 197 12.10 -13.37 5.62
CA HIS A 197 11.78 -12.58 4.44
C HIS A 197 12.36 -11.17 4.53
N ASP A 198 12.66 -10.60 3.36
CA ASP A 198 12.94 -9.20 3.15
C ASP A 198 11.67 -8.43 2.72
N HIS A 199 11.81 -7.12 2.50
CA HIS A 199 10.70 -6.21 2.19
C HIS A 199 9.76 -6.68 1.07
N GLY A 200 10.29 -7.29 0.01
CA GLY A 200 9.51 -7.66 -1.19
C GLY A 200 9.19 -9.14 -1.31
N SER A 201 10.04 -10.01 -0.79
CA SER A 201 10.02 -11.44 -1.11
C SER A 201 8.77 -12.20 -0.65
N TYR A 202 8.02 -11.65 0.31
CA TYR A 202 6.77 -12.23 0.79
C TYR A 202 5.54 -11.74 0.01
N VAL A 203 5.70 -10.73 -0.86
CA VAL A 203 4.63 -10.12 -1.66
C VAL A 203 4.80 -10.42 -3.14
N ILE A 204 6.01 -10.11 -3.68
CA ILE A 204 6.27 -10.16 -5.11
C ILE A 204 6.20 -11.60 -5.61
N ASP A 205 5.25 -11.84 -6.53
CA ASP A 205 5.01 -13.17 -7.12
C ASP A 205 4.90 -14.28 -6.06
N ASN A 206 4.21 -13.98 -4.93
CA ASN A 206 4.07 -14.87 -3.79
C ASN A 206 2.62 -14.92 -3.28
N ASP A 207 2.21 -16.04 -2.68
CA ASP A 207 0.88 -16.21 -2.09
C ASP A 207 0.90 -16.66 -0.62
N ILE A 208 2.09 -16.67 0.01
CA ILE A 208 2.26 -17.13 1.39
C ILE A 208 1.43 -16.37 2.42
N LEU A 209 1.10 -15.11 2.12
CA LEU A 209 0.25 -14.29 2.98
C LEU A 209 -1.23 -14.68 2.94
N TYR A 210 -1.67 -15.45 1.92
CA TYR A 210 -3.09 -15.75 1.75
C TYR A 210 -3.81 -16.25 3.01
N PRO A 211 -3.28 -17.21 3.80
CA PRO A 211 -3.95 -17.66 5.01
C PRO A 211 -4.19 -16.55 6.03
N TYR A 212 -3.19 -15.71 6.25
CA TYR A 212 -3.26 -14.58 7.21
C TYR A 212 -4.23 -13.49 6.74
N LEU A 213 -4.17 -13.17 5.44
CA LEU A 213 -5.06 -12.16 4.84
C LEU A 213 -6.50 -12.65 4.84
N LYS A 214 -6.75 -13.91 4.47
CA LYS A 214 -8.09 -14.49 4.48
C LYS A 214 -8.69 -14.45 5.88
N ASP A 215 -7.95 -14.89 6.90
CA ASP A 215 -8.41 -14.91 8.30
C ASP A 215 -8.75 -13.50 8.79
N PHE A 216 -7.88 -12.54 8.52
CA PHE A 216 -8.07 -11.16 8.94
C PHE A 216 -9.22 -10.46 8.20
N LEU A 217 -9.35 -10.63 6.89
CA LEU A 217 -10.30 -9.92 6.02
C LEU A 217 -11.73 -10.49 6.06
N SER A 218 -11.92 -11.71 6.51
CA SER A 218 -13.23 -12.38 6.61
C SER A 218 -14.19 -11.80 7.64
#